data_9c68652f4fdd3c2b91e45b2d049c0810
#
_entry.id   9c68652f4fdd3c2b91e45b2d049c0810
#
_cell.length_a   1.000
_cell.length_b   1.000
_cell.length_c   1.000
_cell.angle_alpha   90.00
_cell.angle_beta   90.00
_cell.angle_gamma   90.00
#
_symmetry.space_group_name_H-M   'P 1'
#
loop_
_entity.id
_entity.type
_entity.pdbx_description
1 polymer ?
#
loop_
_entity_poly.entity_id
_entity_poly.type
_entity_poly.pdbx_seq_one_letter_code
_entity_poly.pdbx_strand_id
1 'polypeptide(L)'
;RTHNRFDRYVVGIKGGLQDDLYLMRTGYMGTDEFMGVRPLGFHPVPGEWYKVKVEVCGNRIRVFVNDEKLPHIDLEDKNSNLAPTGEVALGGGWIDTEFDDLTVTPLAEDALKGVRVEEYRMALTTQEKEKKRSEERAQYTSVKLDKLTADRTELSLDGNWLFMPDYQLNDKTKAISIQTNDNDWHIMPVPAFWNPIRIWLHGETMPSPTGPQHKGVSDTYYQQETDRCENYTFNYRKTGAAWYRQWLELPADVKGKQLTLSFDAVSKMAEVYINGEAAGSNIGMFGDFQVDATRFLRPGRNLIAVKVTRDINGKAAQTSDAMENYYSSVRKEVEDNQNDQQANKAVLTDIPHGFYGDNPAGIWQPVKLIVSNPLKVEDIFIKPALDGASIDVTIKNHAPKKKNFDIRIDIIDKQTGETLYGAPVRSKLSLATSAQETFTCDIKGLKPKLWEPATPNLYDFRVSLTEGKNKVTDCITVTSGFRTFESKDGFLYLNGRKYWLRGGNHIPFALCPNDSLLADKFMKLMKEGNVQSTRTHTTPWNELWVSAADRNGIAISFEGTWSWLMIHSTPIPDKGVLDLWSSEWLRVMKKYRNHPSVFF
;
A
#
# COMPACT_ATOMS: atom_id res chain seq x y z
N ARG A 1 -35.59 -8.65 -11.66
CA ARG A 1 -36.70 -9.46 -11.15
C ARG A 1 -36.71 -9.46 -9.63
N THR A 2 -37.80 -9.13 -9.02
CA THR A 2 -37.98 -9.26 -7.58
C THR A 2 -39.14 -10.22 -7.32
N HIS A 3 -38.98 -11.18 -6.44
CA HIS A 3 -40.05 -12.02 -5.93
C HIS A 3 -40.74 -11.35 -4.74
N ASN A 4 -39.92 -10.67 -3.97
CA ASN A 4 -40.32 -9.74 -2.92
C ASN A 4 -39.23 -8.68 -2.82
N ARG A 5 -39.36 -7.70 -1.93
CA ARG A 5 -38.35 -6.65 -1.75
C ARG A 5 -36.94 -7.15 -1.35
N PHE A 6 -36.78 -8.41 -1.08
CA PHE A 6 -35.53 -9.03 -0.66
C PHE A 6 -34.91 -9.94 -1.73
N ASP A 7 -35.72 -10.68 -2.51
CA ASP A 7 -35.23 -11.58 -3.55
C ASP A 7 -35.19 -10.86 -4.90
N ARG A 8 -34.00 -10.43 -5.30
CA ARG A 8 -33.82 -9.62 -6.50
C ARG A 8 -32.45 -9.83 -7.14
N TYR A 9 -32.36 -9.54 -8.41
CA TYR A 9 -31.09 -9.28 -9.06
C TYR A 9 -30.78 -7.78 -9.01
N VAL A 10 -29.55 -7.46 -8.67
CA VAL A 10 -29.03 -6.10 -8.66
C VAL A 10 -27.89 -6.03 -9.67
N VAL A 11 -28.05 -5.17 -10.66
CA VAL A 11 -26.96 -4.78 -11.56
C VAL A 11 -26.50 -3.41 -11.11
N GLY A 12 -25.23 -3.27 -10.86
CA GLY A 12 -24.68 -2.01 -10.39
C GLY A 12 -23.36 -1.67 -11.06
N ILE A 13 -23.18 -0.38 -11.31
CA ILE A 13 -21.90 0.23 -11.65
C ILE A 13 -21.28 0.74 -10.36
N LYS A 14 -20.04 0.40 -10.12
CA LYS A 14 -19.29 0.85 -8.96
C LYS A 14 -18.10 1.67 -9.44
N GLY A 15 -18.20 2.97 -9.25
CA GLY A 15 -17.09 3.90 -9.47
C GLY A 15 -16.33 4.17 -8.18
N GLY A 16 -15.11 4.60 -8.31
CA GLY A 16 -14.30 5.10 -7.21
C GLY A 16 -13.06 4.26 -6.91
N LEU A 17 -13.18 3.15 -6.23
CA LEU A 17 -12.05 2.25 -5.96
C LEU A 17 -11.82 1.23 -7.05
N GLN A 18 -12.90 0.92 -7.73
CA GLN A 18 -12.97 -0.13 -8.72
C GLN A 18 -14.03 0.27 -9.71
N ASP A 19 -13.64 0.32 -10.95
CA ASP A 19 -14.52 0.65 -12.04
C ASP A 19 -15.18 -0.64 -12.53
N ASP A 20 -16.18 -1.12 -11.75
CA ASP A 20 -16.81 -2.41 -11.95
C ASP A 20 -18.26 -2.32 -12.34
N LEU A 21 -18.63 -3.28 -13.17
CA LEU A 21 -20.00 -3.74 -13.34
C LEU A 21 -20.18 -5.02 -12.53
N TYR A 22 -21.20 -5.07 -11.70
CA TYR A 22 -21.53 -6.30 -10.98
C TYR A 22 -22.99 -6.72 -11.17
N LEU A 23 -23.19 -8.02 -11.10
CA LEU A 23 -24.49 -8.66 -10.98
C LEU A 23 -24.54 -9.43 -9.68
N MET A 24 -25.47 -9.07 -8.84
CA MET A 24 -25.66 -9.70 -7.53
C MET A 24 -27.08 -10.24 -7.43
N ARG A 25 -27.22 -11.39 -6.80
CA ARG A 25 -28.51 -11.89 -6.34
C ARG A 25 -28.60 -11.61 -4.84
N THR A 26 -29.65 -10.92 -4.43
CA THR A 26 -29.94 -10.68 -3.01
C THR A 26 -31.09 -11.56 -2.58
N GLY A 27 -31.02 -12.09 -1.36
CA GLY A 27 -32.05 -12.92 -0.79
C GLY A 27 -32.53 -12.43 0.59
N TYR A 28 -33.51 -13.10 1.13
CA TYR A 28 -34.04 -12.82 2.46
C TYR A 28 -32.95 -13.05 3.51
N MET A 29 -32.85 -12.16 4.50
CA MET A 29 -31.86 -12.19 5.58
C MET A 29 -30.41 -11.97 5.13
N GLY A 30 -30.19 -11.31 4.01
CA GLY A 30 -28.84 -10.93 3.58
C GLY A 30 -28.05 -12.08 2.93
N THR A 31 -28.72 -12.98 2.26
CA THR A 31 -28.09 -14.00 1.44
C THR A 31 -27.67 -13.41 0.10
N ASP A 32 -26.76 -12.44 0.11
CA ASP A 32 -26.29 -11.78 -1.09
C ASP A 32 -25.20 -12.61 -1.76
N GLU A 33 -25.34 -12.83 -3.07
CA GLU A 33 -24.37 -13.56 -3.87
C GLU A 33 -23.96 -12.74 -5.09
N PHE A 34 -22.68 -12.40 -5.18
CA PHE A 34 -22.11 -11.85 -6.40
C PHE A 34 -21.99 -12.95 -7.44
N MET A 35 -22.81 -12.87 -8.47
CA MET A 35 -22.87 -13.86 -9.55
C MET A 35 -21.87 -13.56 -10.66
N GLY A 36 -21.58 -12.29 -10.89
CA GLY A 36 -20.61 -11.82 -11.86
C GLY A 36 -20.13 -10.42 -11.53
N VAL A 37 -18.83 -10.22 -11.68
CA VAL A 37 -18.17 -8.91 -11.55
C VAL A 37 -17.23 -8.76 -12.72
N ARG A 38 -17.29 -7.62 -13.40
CA ARG A 38 -16.47 -7.35 -14.57
C ARG A 38 -15.96 -5.92 -14.56
N PRO A 39 -14.72 -5.67 -14.96
CA PRO A 39 -14.22 -4.31 -15.14
C PRO A 39 -15.07 -3.57 -16.16
N LEU A 40 -15.37 -2.30 -15.90
CA LEU A 40 -16.04 -1.43 -16.87
C LEU A 40 -15.18 -1.11 -18.08
N GLY A 41 -13.85 -1.16 -17.93
CA GLY A 41 -12.90 -0.72 -18.95
C GLY A 41 -12.74 0.80 -19.05
N PHE A 42 -13.42 1.56 -18.22
CA PHE A 42 -13.32 3.01 -18.12
C PHE A 42 -13.62 3.46 -16.68
N HIS A 43 -13.19 4.66 -16.33
CA HIS A 43 -13.48 5.27 -15.03
C HIS A 43 -14.77 6.11 -15.10
N PRO A 44 -15.83 5.80 -14.33
CA PRO A 44 -17.03 6.63 -14.28
C PRO A 44 -16.74 8.03 -13.73
N VAL A 45 -17.13 9.05 -14.49
CA VAL A 45 -16.89 10.46 -14.16
C VAL A 45 -18.20 11.09 -13.66
N PRO A 46 -18.19 11.81 -12.53
CA PRO A 46 -19.36 12.55 -12.06
C PRO A 46 -19.87 13.54 -13.11
N GLY A 47 -21.20 13.54 -13.35
CA GLY A 47 -21.85 14.38 -14.34
C GLY A 47 -21.92 13.80 -15.76
N GLU A 48 -21.33 12.63 -16.00
CA GLU A 48 -21.49 11.90 -17.25
C GLU A 48 -22.58 10.85 -17.17
N TRP A 49 -23.26 10.62 -18.31
CA TRP A 49 -24.31 9.63 -18.45
C TRP A 49 -23.78 8.32 -19.03
N TYR A 50 -24.17 7.21 -18.42
CA TYR A 50 -23.79 5.87 -18.84
C TYR A 50 -25.03 5.04 -19.12
N LYS A 51 -25.08 4.41 -20.30
CA LYS A 51 -26.19 3.56 -20.71
C LYS A 51 -25.97 2.14 -20.21
N VAL A 52 -26.93 1.62 -19.46
CA VAL A 52 -26.93 0.23 -19.01
C VAL A 52 -28.11 -0.51 -19.63
N LYS A 53 -27.83 -1.62 -20.33
CA LYS A 53 -28.86 -2.51 -20.86
C LYS A 53 -28.76 -3.86 -20.15
N VAL A 54 -29.88 -4.31 -19.62
CA VAL A 54 -29.99 -5.63 -18.97
C VAL A 54 -31.04 -6.46 -19.74
N GLU A 55 -30.64 -7.62 -20.21
CA GLU A 55 -31.49 -8.61 -20.83
C GLU A 55 -31.67 -9.79 -19.89
N VAL A 56 -32.93 -10.13 -19.58
CA VAL A 56 -33.24 -11.29 -18.73
C VAL A 56 -34.23 -12.18 -19.47
N CYS A 57 -33.85 -13.42 -19.72
CA CYS A 57 -34.71 -14.41 -20.39
C CYS A 57 -34.55 -15.75 -19.65
N GLY A 58 -35.62 -16.20 -19.00
CA GLY A 58 -35.53 -17.36 -18.12
C GLY A 58 -34.53 -17.13 -16.99
N ASN A 59 -33.54 -18.00 -16.87
CA ASN A 59 -32.46 -17.92 -15.90
C ASN A 59 -31.18 -17.27 -16.47
N ARG A 60 -31.20 -16.80 -17.70
CA ARG A 60 -30.09 -16.14 -18.36
C ARG A 60 -30.15 -14.63 -18.21
N ILE A 61 -29.05 -14.02 -17.85
CA ILE A 61 -28.91 -12.59 -17.61
C ILE A 61 -27.69 -12.08 -18.39
N ARG A 62 -27.93 -11.03 -19.20
CA ARG A 62 -26.86 -10.35 -19.95
C ARG A 62 -26.89 -8.88 -19.60
N VAL A 63 -25.72 -8.30 -19.40
CA VAL A 63 -25.56 -6.88 -19.06
C VAL A 63 -24.57 -6.22 -20.01
N PHE A 64 -24.98 -5.10 -20.57
CA PHE A 64 -24.20 -4.29 -21.50
C PHE A 64 -24.06 -2.88 -20.96
N VAL A 65 -22.96 -2.22 -21.24
CA VAL A 65 -22.71 -0.82 -20.90
C VAL A 65 -22.30 -0.06 -22.16
N ASN A 66 -22.79 1.17 -22.32
CA ASN A 66 -22.43 2.11 -23.39
C ASN A 66 -22.60 1.55 -24.83
N ASP A 67 -23.72 0.86 -25.10
CA ASP A 67 -24.03 0.30 -26.43
C ASP A 67 -22.98 -0.70 -26.98
N GLU A 68 -22.18 -1.30 -26.12
CA GLU A 68 -21.25 -2.32 -26.56
C GLU A 68 -21.97 -3.52 -27.20
N LYS A 69 -21.36 -4.09 -28.22
CA LYS A 69 -21.94 -5.23 -28.97
C LYS A 69 -21.92 -6.52 -28.17
N LEU A 70 -20.90 -6.67 -27.31
CA LEU A 70 -20.72 -7.83 -26.45
C LEU A 70 -21.17 -7.52 -25.03
N PRO A 71 -21.84 -8.45 -24.35
CA PRO A 71 -22.22 -8.23 -22.96
C PRO A 71 -20.97 -8.24 -22.05
N HIS A 72 -20.92 -7.35 -21.10
CA HIS A 72 -19.95 -7.38 -20.01
C HIS A 72 -20.19 -8.59 -19.09
N ILE A 73 -21.46 -8.93 -18.88
CA ILE A 73 -21.87 -10.11 -18.11
C ILE A 73 -22.84 -10.92 -18.97
N ASP A 74 -22.60 -12.21 -19.10
CA ASP A 74 -23.50 -13.18 -19.74
C ASP A 74 -23.43 -14.48 -18.95
N LEU A 75 -24.45 -14.76 -18.17
CA LEU A 75 -24.49 -15.92 -17.28
C LEU A 75 -25.86 -16.55 -17.14
N GLU A 76 -25.89 -17.79 -16.72
CA GLU A 76 -27.08 -18.53 -16.33
C GLU A 76 -27.11 -18.73 -14.82
N ASP A 77 -28.17 -18.27 -14.17
CA ASP A 77 -28.42 -18.61 -12.78
C ASP A 77 -28.95 -20.05 -12.67
N LYS A 78 -28.19 -20.90 -12.00
CA LYS A 78 -28.57 -22.30 -11.80
C LYS A 78 -29.55 -22.51 -10.65
N ASN A 79 -30.00 -21.45 -10.00
CA ASN A 79 -30.97 -21.54 -8.91
C ASN A 79 -32.36 -21.86 -9.45
N SER A 80 -32.91 -22.99 -9.07
CA SER A 80 -34.25 -23.45 -9.50
C SER A 80 -35.43 -22.66 -8.90
N ASN A 81 -35.16 -21.79 -7.89
CA ASN A 81 -36.22 -21.06 -7.19
C ASN A 81 -36.44 -19.65 -7.73
N LEU A 82 -36.11 -19.40 -9.00
CA LEU A 82 -36.30 -18.10 -9.62
C LEU A 82 -37.77 -17.77 -9.83
N ALA A 83 -38.18 -16.58 -9.41
CA ALA A 83 -39.48 -16.06 -9.74
C ALA A 83 -39.60 -15.82 -11.27
N PRO A 84 -40.64 -16.31 -11.92
CA PRO A 84 -40.81 -16.15 -13.36
C PRO A 84 -41.16 -14.69 -13.75
N THR A 85 -41.60 -13.89 -12.80
CA THR A 85 -42.02 -12.49 -12.98
C THR A 85 -41.46 -11.62 -11.85
N GLY A 86 -41.34 -10.34 -12.06
CA GLY A 86 -40.87 -9.40 -11.05
C GLY A 86 -40.96 -7.96 -11.52
N GLU A 87 -40.65 -7.04 -10.66
CA GLU A 87 -40.61 -5.60 -10.90
C GLU A 87 -39.20 -5.13 -11.24
N VAL A 88 -39.09 -3.98 -11.90
CA VAL A 88 -37.84 -3.27 -12.12
C VAL A 88 -37.81 -2.07 -11.19
N ALA A 89 -36.70 -1.92 -10.48
CA ALA A 89 -36.47 -0.78 -9.62
C ALA A 89 -35.13 -0.13 -9.95
N LEU A 90 -35.04 1.18 -9.80
CA LEU A 90 -33.81 1.96 -9.85
C LEU A 90 -33.41 2.36 -8.44
N GLY A 91 -32.15 2.41 -8.16
CA GLY A 91 -31.64 2.78 -6.85
C GLY A 91 -30.22 3.31 -6.91
N GLY A 92 -29.97 4.43 -6.22
CA GLY A 92 -28.64 4.93 -5.93
C GLY A 92 -28.06 4.23 -4.72
N GLY A 93 -26.75 4.11 -4.68
CA GLY A 93 -26.02 3.62 -3.51
C GLY A 93 -25.71 4.75 -2.52
N TRP A 94 -24.45 4.83 -2.10
CA TRP A 94 -23.97 5.82 -1.14
C TRP A 94 -23.62 7.20 -1.73
N ILE A 95 -23.93 7.42 -3.01
CA ILE A 95 -23.65 8.64 -3.76
C ILE A 95 -24.93 9.14 -4.42
N ASP A 96 -24.99 10.42 -4.69
CA ASP A 96 -26.06 11.00 -5.51
C ASP A 96 -26.00 10.41 -6.91
N THR A 97 -27.12 9.82 -7.33
CA THR A 97 -27.23 9.15 -8.62
C THR A 97 -28.52 9.61 -9.29
N GLU A 98 -28.40 10.05 -10.53
CA GLU A 98 -29.53 10.40 -11.37
C GLU A 98 -29.83 9.28 -12.36
N PHE A 99 -31.10 9.10 -12.69
CA PHE A 99 -31.55 8.13 -13.67
C PHE A 99 -32.46 8.83 -14.69
N ASP A 100 -32.30 8.47 -15.96
CA ASP A 100 -33.15 8.98 -17.04
C ASP A 100 -33.40 7.90 -18.09
N ASP A 101 -34.34 8.11 -18.99
CA ASP A 101 -34.63 7.27 -20.15
C ASP A 101 -34.87 5.78 -19.85
N LEU A 102 -35.50 5.45 -18.70
CA LEU A 102 -35.83 4.06 -18.38
C LEU A 102 -36.84 3.48 -19.36
N THR A 103 -36.41 2.45 -20.07
CA THR A 103 -37.28 1.70 -21.01
C THR A 103 -37.28 0.22 -20.63
N VAL A 104 -38.47 -0.38 -20.52
CA VAL A 104 -38.63 -1.81 -20.30
C VAL A 104 -39.35 -2.41 -21.52
N THR A 105 -38.66 -3.31 -22.22
CA THR A 105 -39.17 -3.98 -23.42
C THR A 105 -39.28 -5.48 -23.18
N PRO A 106 -40.44 -6.12 -23.46
CA PRO A 106 -40.54 -7.57 -23.37
C PRO A 106 -39.59 -8.28 -24.35
N LEU A 107 -38.89 -9.29 -23.87
CA LEU A 107 -38.16 -10.23 -24.71
C LEU A 107 -39.04 -11.45 -25.02
N ALA A 108 -38.88 -12.02 -26.22
CA ALA A 108 -39.50 -13.29 -26.55
C ALA A 108 -38.96 -14.39 -25.63
N GLU A 109 -39.79 -15.40 -25.30
CA GLU A 109 -39.40 -16.48 -24.38
C GLU A 109 -38.13 -17.24 -24.81
N ASP A 110 -37.85 -17.24 -26.09
CA ASP A 110 -36.70 -17.91 -26.71
C ASP A 110 -35.64 -16.94 -27.25
N ALA A 111 -35.72 -15.66 -26.91
CA ALA A 111 -34.81 -14.62 -27.43
C ALA A 111 -33.31 -14.92 -27.21
N LEU A 112 -32.98 -15.62 -26.15
CA LEU A 112 -31.61 -16.04 -25.84
C LEU A 112 -31.35 -17.54 -26.03
N LYS A 113 -32.33 -18.28 -26.60
CA LYS A 113 -32.21 -19.70 -26.86
C LYS A 113 -31.21 -19.96 -27.99
N GLY A 114 -30.20 -20.79 -27.73
CA GLY A 114 -29.17 -21.12 -28.72
C GLY A 114 -28.13 -20.01 -28.94
N VAL A 115 -28.31 -18.84 -28.34
CA VAL A 115 -27.27 -17.83 -28.30
C VAL A 115 -26.15 -18.36 -27.40
N ARG A 116 -24.95 -18.53 -27.97
CA ARG A 116 -23.80 -19.02 -27.21
C ARG A 116 -23.51 -18.10 -26.05
N VAL A 117 -23.35 -18.70 -24.84
CA VAL A 117 -22.81 -17.95 -23.69
C VAL A 117 -21.40 -17.56 -24.06
N GLU A 118 -21.13 -16.29 -24.16
CA GLU A 118 -19.77 -15.80 -24.31
C GLU A 118 -19.11 -15.88 -22.93
N GLU A 119 -18.30 -16.91 -22.76
CA GLU A 119 -17.44 -16.97 -21.59
C GLU A 119 -16.52 -15.76 -21.65
N TYR A 120 -16.66 -14.86 -20.69
CA TYR A 120 -15.70 -13.80 -20.46
C TYR A 120 -14.35 -14.47 -20.14
N ARG A 121 -13.43 -14.37 -21.06
CA ARG A 121 -12.08 -14.86 -20.83
C ARG A 121 -11.34 -13.89 -19.94
N MET A 122 -11.30 -14.17 -18.65
CA MET A 122 -10.55 -13.39 -17.67
C MET A 122 -9.04 -13.59 -17.83
N ALA A 123 -8.61 -14.73 -18.35
CA ALA A 123 -7.21 -15.04 -18.54
C ALA A 123 -6.82 -15.04 -20.03
N LEU A 124 -5.77 -14.33 -20.35
CA LEU A 124 -5.13 -14.37 -21.66
C LEU A 124 -4.63 -15.77 -21.97
N THR A 125 -4.74 -16.21 -23.22
CA THR A 125 -4.12 -17.44 -23.72
C THR A 125 -2.58 -17.33 -23.66
N THR A 126 -1.91 -18.45 -23.73
CA THR A 126 -0.42 -18.47 -23.77
C THR A 126 0.14 -17.58 -24.88
N GLN A 127 -0.49 -17.63 -26.05
CA GLN A 127 -0.06 -16.85 -27.22
C GLN A 127 -0.27 -15.34 -27.03
N GLU A 128 -1.39 -14.94 -26.44
CA GLU A 128 -1.67 -13.55 -26.07
C GLU A 128 -0.72 -13.06 -24.99
N LYS A 129 -0.38 -13.88 -24.01
CA LYS A 129 0.62 -13.58 -22.97
C LYS A 129 2.03 -13.38 -23.56
N GLU A 130 2.43 -14.19 -24.53
CA GLU A 130 3.71 -14.01 -25.22
C GLU A 130 3.75 -12.70 -26.04
N LYS A 131 2.67 -12.40 -26.74
CA LYS A 131 2.52 -11.12 -27.46
C LYS A 131 2.58 -9.94 -26.50
N LYS A 132 1.79 -9.97 -25.45
CA LYS A 132 1.78 -8.96 -24.39
C LYS A 132 3.17 -8.76 -23.78
N ARG A 133 3.87 -9.86 -23.43
CA ARG A 133 5.24 -9.78 -22.90
C ARG A 133 6.18 -9.03 -23.84
N SER A 134 6.11 -9.33 -25.13
CA SER A 134 6.94 -8.65 -26.13
C SER A 134 6.60 -7.17 -26.25
N GLU A 135 5.32 -6.82 -26.22
CA GLU A 135 4.84 -5.43 -26.28
C GLU A 135 5.24 -4.64 -25.02
N GLU A 136 5.05 -5.20 -23.83
CA GLU A 136 5.46 -4.58 -22.56
C GLU A 136 6.99 -4.41 -22.51
N ARG A 137 7.73 -5.43 -22.94
CA ARG A 137 9.19 -5.39 -22.96
C ARG A 137 9.73 -4.31 -23.92
N ALA A 138 9.08 -4.10 -25.05
CA ALA A 138 9.44 -3.05 -26.00
C ALA A 138 9.25 -1.62 -25.44
N GLN A 139 8.36 -1.45 -24.46
CA GLN A 139 8.10 -0.18 -23.79
C GLN A 139 9.00 0.05 -22.57
N TYR A 140 9.75 -0.96 -22.15
CA TYR A 140 10.65 -0.81 -21.01
C TYR A 140 11.78 0.16 -21.30
N THR A 141 12.01 1.09 -20.40
CA THR A 141 13.11 2.05 -20.45
C THR A 141 13.90 2.02 -19.14
N SER A 142 15.21 2.18 -19.24
CA SER A 142 16.07 2.36 -18.06
C SER A 142 15.77 3.69 -17.37
N VAL A 143 15.92 3.72 -16.07
CA VAL A 143 15.88 4.98 -15.31
C VAL A 143 17.17 5.76 -15.55
N LYS A 144 17.05 7.06 -15.73
CA LYS A 144 18.17 7.94 -16.03
C LYS A 144 18.19 9.16 -15.11
N LEU A 145 19.36 9.46 -14.55
CA LEU A 145 19.65 10.73 -13.91
C LEU A 145 20.59 11.53 -14.81
N ASP A 146 20.11 12.62 -15.40
CA ASP A 146 20.90 13.41 -16.35
C ASP A 146 21.98 14.25 -15.65
N LYS A 147 21.65 14.83 -14.50
CA LYS A 147 22.56 15.65 -13.68
C LYS A 147 22.06 15.76 -12.25
N LEU A 148 22.95 16.08 -11.32
CA LEU A 148 22.55 16.46 -9.97
C LEU A 148 21.92 17.85 -9.97
N THR A 149 20.76 17.97 -9.36
CA THR A 149 19.99 19.24 -9.30
C THR A 149 20.19 19.98 -7.98
N ALA A 150 20.67 19.28 -6.96
CA ALA A 150 20.87 19.81 -5.60
C ALA A 150 21.98 19.02 -4.88
N ASP A 151 22.38 19.50 -3.71
CA ASP A 151 23.35 18.80 -2.83
C ASP A 151 22.81 17.44 -2.34
N ARG A 152 21.49 17.30 -2.21
CA ARG A 152 20.76 16.03 -2.08
C ARG A 152 19.77 15.93 -3.22
N THR A 153 19.91 14.90 -4.02
CA THR A 153 18.99 14.59 -5.14
C THR A 153 18.34 13.24 -4.87
N GLU A 154 17.02 13.18 -4.95
CA GLU A 154 16.25 11.95 -4.88
C GLU A 154 15.72 11.61 -6.28
N LEU A 155 16.01 10.41 -6.74
CA LEU A 155 15.54 9.88 -8.01
C LEU A 155 14.59 8.73 -7.73
N SER A 156 13.32 8.84 -8.16
CA SER A 156 12.39 7.71 -8.10
C SER A 156 12.86 6.60 -9.04
N LEU A 157 12.81 5.38 -8.55
CA LEU A 157 13.01 4.17 -9.33
C LEU A 157 11.69 3.44 -9.56
N ASP A 158 10.56 4.04 -9.19
CA ASP A 158 9.23 3.50 -9.46
C ASP A 158 8.95 3.40 -10.96
N GLY A 159 8.00 2.56 -11.32
CA GLY A 159 7.62 2.32 -12.70
C GLY A 159 7.84 0.86 -13.11
N ASN A 160 8.10 0.62 -14.37
CA ASN A 160 8.26 -0.74 -14.89
C ASN A 160 9.65 -1.30 -14.61
N TRP A 161 9.70 -2.43 -13.92
CA TRP A 161 10.92 -3.22 -13.73
C TRP A 161 10.86 -4.49 -14.54
N LEU A 162 12.01 -4.98 -14.97
CA LEU A 162 12.15 -6.32 -15.52
C LEU A 162 11.92 -7.33 -14.40
N PHE A 163 11.16 -8.38 -14.66
CA PHE A 163 10.71 -9.34 -13.66
C PHE A 163 10.88 -10.77 -14.15
N MET A 164 11.43 -11.65 -13.31
CA MET A 164 11.58 -13.06 -13.62
C MET A 164 11.25 -13.92 -12.40
N PRO A 165 10.19 -14.71 -12.45
CA PRO A 165 9.94 -15.73 -11.42
C PRO A 165 11.12 -16.68 -11.26
N ASP A 166 11.49 -16.98 -10.02
CA ASP A 166 12.66 -17.82 -9.72
C ASP A 166 12.55 -19.23 -10.34
N TYR A 167 11.33 -19.76 -10.47
CA TYR A 167 11.09 -21.07 -11.08
C TYR A 167 11.33 -21.10 -12.60
N GLN A 168 11.37 -19.95 -13.28
CA GLN A 168 11.68 -19.86 -14.71
C GLN A 168 13.17 -19.63 -14.98
N LEU A 169 13.95 -19.39 -13.95
CA LEU A 169 15.37 -19.06 -14.07
C LEU A 169 16.24 -20.30 -13.82
N ASN A 170 16.74 -20.90 -14.88
CA ASN A 170 17.59 -22.07 -14.79
C ASN A 170 18.96 -21.80 -14.12
N ASP A 171 19.43 -20.57 -14.20
CA ASP A 171 20.71 -20.13 -13.64
C ASP A 171 20.50 -18.77 -12.93
N LYS A 172 20.48 -18.83 -11.62
CA LYS A 172 20.24 -17.66 -10.76
C LYS A 172 21.34 -16.59 -10.86
N THR A 173 22.54 -16.96 -11.28
CA THR A 173 23.64 -15.99 -11.48
C THR A 173 23.32 -15.03 -12.62
N LYS A 174 22.49 -15.43 -13.58
CA LYS A 174 22.04 -14.57 -14.68
C LYS A 174 21.18 -13.41 -14.20
N ALA A 175 20.48 -13.55 -13.09
CA ALA A 175 19.65 -12.47 -12.56
C ALA A 175 20.46 -11.25 -12.14
N ILE A 176 21.66 -11.47 -11.60
CA ILE A 176 22.54 -10.41 -11.10
C ILE A 176 23.56 -9.92 -12.13
N SER A 177 23.79 -10.67 -13.21
CA SER A 177 24.83 -10.36 -14.20
C SER A 177 24.43 -9.22 -15.11
N ILE A 178 25.32 -8.27 -15.30
CA ILE A 178 25.18 -7.17 -16.27
C ILE A 178 25.30 -7.63 -17.74
N GLN A 179 25.79 -8.86 -17.97
CA GLN A 179 25.97 -9.44 -19.31
C GLN A 179 24.74 -10.22 -19.76
N THR A 180 23.78 -10.49 -18.86
CA THR A 180 22.61 -11.28 -19.21
C THR A 180 21.72 -10.54 -20.19
N ASN A 181 21.37 -11.21 -21.30
CA ASN A 181 20.26 -10.79 -22.14
C ASN A 181 18.95 -10.92 -21.36
N ASP A 182 18.23 -9.83 -21.24
CA ASP A 182 16.98 -9.75 -20.48
C ASP A 182 15.73 -9.55 -21.37
N ASN A 183 15.82 -9.89 -22.66
CA ASN A 183 14.71 -9.74 -23.61
C ASN A 183 13.50 -10.61 -23.26
N ASP A 184 13.73 -11.77 -22.65
CA ASP A 184 12.68 -12.72 -22.25
C ASP A 184 12.09 -12.43 -20.86
N TRP A 185 12.52 -11.36 -20.22
CA TRP A 185 11.99 -10.98 -18.92
C TRP A 185 10.59 -10.37 -19.07
N HIS A 186 9.76 -10.64 -18.07
CA HIS A 186 8.45 -10.01 -17.91
C HIS A 186 8.62 -8.57 -17.43
N ILE A 187 7.53 -7.83 -17.43
CA ILE A 187 7.44 -6.50 -16.82
C ILE A 187 6.56 -6.59 -15.57
N MET A 188 7.01 -5.94 -14.51
CA MET A 188 6.26 -5.79 -13.27
C MET A 188 6.30 -4.34 -12.81
N PRO A 189 5.15 -3.70 -12.57
CA PRO A 189 5.15 -2.36 -12.01
C PRO A 189 5.68 -2.36 -10.57
N VAL A 190 6.39 -1.32 -10.21
CA VAL A 190 6.83 -1.02 -8.84
C VAL A 190 6.34 0.40 -8.53
N PRO A 191 5.62 0.61 -7.43
CA PRO A 191 5.28 -0.36 -6.39
C PRO A 191 4.06 -1.24 -6.73
N ALA A 192 4.15 -2.55 -6.52
CA ALA A 192 3.01 -3.48 -6.60
C ALA A 192 3.31 -4.83 -5.95
N PHE A 193 2.25 -5.55 -5.59
CA PHE A 193 2.34 -6.98 -5.31
C PHE A 193 2.17 -7.79 -6.58
N TRP A 194 2.84 -8.95 -6.70
CA TRP A 194 2.66 -9.84 -7.85
C TRP A 194 1.57 -10.89 -7.69
N ASN A 195 0.97 -11.00 -6.50
CA ASN A 195 -0.16 -11.87 -6.22
C ASN A 195 -1.38 -11.05 -5.77
N PRO A 196 -2.59 -11.61 -5.86
CA PRO A 196 -3.79 -10.90 -5.46
C PRO A 196 -3.74 -10.47 -4.00
N ILE A 197 -4.26 -9.28 -3.72
CA ILE A 197 -4.46 -8.81 -2.36
C ILE A 197 -5.76 -9.41 -1.84
N ARG A 198 -5.67 -10.13 -0.72
CA ARG A 198 -6.82 -10.60 0.03
C ARG A 198 -6.71 -10.10 1.45
N ILE A 199 -7.77 -9.56 1.99
CA ILE A 199 -7.88 -9.21 3.40
C ILE A 199 -8.82 -10.18 4.10
N TRP A 200 -8.50 -10.53 5.34
CA TRP A 200 -9.21 -11.58 6.06
C TRP A 200 -10.64 -11.20 6.51
N LEU A 201 -10.97 -9.91 6.59
CA LEU A 201 -12.33 -9.42 6.87
C LEU A 201 -13.26 -9.51 5.65
N HIS A 202 -13.02 -10.43 4.77
CA HIS A 202 -13.99 -10.74 3.74
C HIS A 202 -15.18 -11.42 4.35
N GLY A 203 -16.36 -11.03 3.98
CA GLY A 203 -17.57 -11.72 4.35
C GLY A 203 -17.66 -13.18 3.89
N GLU A 204 -16.62 -13.68 3.23
CA GLU A 204 -16.60 -15.00 2.64
C GLU A 204 -16.81 -16.13 3.60
N THR A 205 -16.35 -15.98 4.82
CA THR A 205 -16.15 -17.14 5.68
C THR A 205 -16.62 -16.96 7.10
N MET A 206 -17.32 -15.87 7.41
CA MET A 206 -18.08 -15.84 8.65
C MET A 206 -19.34 -16.68 8.43
N PRO A 207 -19.34 -17.98 8.73
CA PRO A 207 -20.61 -18.68 8.77
C PRO A 207 -21.46 -17.93 9.78
N SER A 208 -22.52 -17.31 9.29
CA SER A 208 -23.57 -16.92 10.19
C SER A 208 -24.02 -18.21 10.89
N PRO A 209 -24.12 -18.23 12.22
CA PRO A 209 -24.66 -19.40 12.92
C PRO A 209 -26.06 -19.80 12.41
N THR A 210 -26.67 -18.97 11.59
CA THR A 210 -28.08 -19.07 11.17
C THR A 210 -28.33 -18.94 9.68
N GLY A 211 -27.30 -18.86 8.81
CA GLY A 211 -27.56 -18.65 7.38
C GLY A 211 -26.33 -18.80 6.46
N PRO A 212 -26.55 -18.72 5.15
CA PRO A 212 -25.50 -18.86 4.16
C PRO A 212 -24.46 -17.73 4.22
N GLN A 213 -23.28 -18.03 3.73
CA GLN A 213 -22.13 -17.13 3.74
C GLN A 213 -22.40 -15.85 2.91
N HIS A 214 -22.08 -14.69 3.48
CA HIS A 214 -22.10 -13.44 2.75
C HIS A 214 -20.77 -13.21 2.02
N LYS A 215 -20.83 -13.03 0.71
CA LYS A 215 -19.72 -12.47 -0.04
C LYS A 215 -19.76 -10.95 0.04
N GLY A 216 -18.74 -10.36 0.62
CA GLY A 216 -18.64 -8.91 0.83
C GLY A 216 -18.02 -8.16 -0.36
N VAL A 217 -17.99 -6.84 -0.26
CA VAL A 217 -17.34 -5.93 -1.24
C VAL A 217 -15.87 -6.30 -1.47
N SER A 218 -15.20 -6.81 -0.45
CA SER A 218 -13.83 -7.28 -0.52
C SER A 218 -13.62 -8.46 -1.45
N ASP A 219 -14.63 -9.32 -1.64
CA ASP A 219 -14.54 -10.44 -2.59
C ASP A 219 -14.50 -9.97 -4.03
N THR A 220 -15.28 -8.94 -4.32
CA THR A 220 -15.24 -8.28 -5.62
C THR A 220 -13.84 -7.75 -5.91
N TYR A 221 -13.22 -7.11 -4.93
CA TYR A 221 -11.87 -6.61 -5.06
C TYR A 221 -10.86 -7.74 -5.24
N TYR A 222 -10.96 -8.80 -4.44
CA TYR A 222 -10.10 -9.97 -4.57
C TYR A 222 -10.24 -10.63 -5.95
N GLN A 223 -11.46 -10.69 -6.49
CA GLN A 223 -11.70 -11.20 -7.84
C GLN A 223 -10.99 -10.36 -8.89
N GLN A 224 -11.07 -9.04 -8.82
CA GLN A 224 -10.35 -8.15 -9.75
C GLN A 224 -8.83 -8.30 -9.65
N GLU A 225 -8.31 -8.35 -8.44
CA GLU A 225 -6.89 -8.58 -8.21
C GLU A 225 -6.46 -9.95 -8.76
N THR A 226 -7.32 -10.96 -8.62
CA THR A 226 -7.09 -12.28 -9.22
C THR A 226 -7.07 -12.19 -10.74
N ASP A 227 -8.05 -11.50 -11.35
CA ASP A 227 -8.14 -11.30 -12.80
C ASP A 227 -6.91 -10.56 -13.33
N ARG A 228 -6.48 -9.51 -12.62
CA ARG A 228 -5.25 -8.78 -12.94
C ARG A 228 -4.04 -9.72 -12.93
N CYS A 229 -3.91 -10.55 -11.91
CA CYS A 229 -2.79 -11.47 -11.77
C CYS A 229 -2.83 -12.64 -12.76
N GLU A 230 -4.03 -13.14 -13.14
CA GLU A 230 -4.18 -14.14 -14.21
C GLU A 230 -3.74 -13.60 -15.58
N ASN A 231 -3.84 -12.29 -15.77
CA ASN A 231 -3.41 -11.59 -16.98
C ASN A 231 -1.92 -11.18 -16.98
N TYR A 232 -1.17 -11.53 -15.94
CA TYR A 232 0.29 -11.43 -16.03
C TYR A 232 0.85 -12.37 -17.10
N THR A 233 1.97 -12.00 -17.66
CA THR A 233 2.68 -12.79 -18.66
C THR A 233 3.43 -14.00 -18.04
N PHE A 234 3.39 -14.13 -16.71
CA PHE A 234 3.93 -15.24 -15.93
C PHE A 234 2.84 -15.87 -15.04
N ASN A 235 3.12 -17.00 -14.43
CA ASN A 235 2.20 -17.66 -13.51
C ASN A 235 2.48 -17.22 -12.07
N TYR A 236 1.66 -16.31 -11.54
CA TYR A 236 1.82 -15.78 -10.19
C TYR A 236 1.65 -16.85 -9.10
N ARG A 237 0.79 -17.86 -9.32
CA ARG A 237 0.54 -18.94 -8.34
C ARG A 237 1.77 -19.80 -8.08
N LYS A 238 2.64 -19.95 -9.09
CA LYS A 238 3.92 -20.68 -8.98
C LYS A 238 5.07 -19.80 -8.48
N THR A 239 4.82 -18.50 -8.30
CA THR A 239 5.87 -17.53 -7.97
C THR A 239 6.02 -17.40 -6.46
N GLY A 240 6.85 -18.24 -5.85
CA GLY A 240 7.23 -18.14 -4.44
C GLY A 240 8.39 -17.15 -4.20
N ALA A 241 9.24 -16.95 -5.22
CA ALA A 241 10.29 -15.96 -5.26
C ALA A 241 10.44 -15.41 -6.67
N ALA A 242 10.92 -14.20 -6.80
CA ALA A 242 11.15 -13.55 -8.08
C ALA A 242 12.32 -12.59 -8.03
N TRP A 243 12.87 -12.35 -9.19
CA TRP A 243 13.93 -11.40 -9.44
C TRP A 243 13.38 -10.17 -10.15
N TYR A 244 13.68 -8.99 -9.61
CA TYR A 244 13.46 -7.69 -10.22
C TYR A 244 14.79 -7.18 -10.75
N ARG A 245 14.79 -6.49 -11.91
CA ARG A 245 15.96 -5.82 -12.46
C ARG A 245 15.58 -4.42 -12.91
N GLN A 246 16.39 -3.42 -12.55
CA GLN A 246 16.26 -2.06 -13.05
C GLN A 246 17.61 -1.56 -13.55
N TRP A 247 17.62 -1.15 -14.80
CA TRP A 247 18.78 -0.49 -15.38
C TRP A 247 18.77 0.99 -15.02
N LEU A 248 19.89 1.46 -14.53
CA LEU A 248 20.09 2.82 -14.07
C LEU A 248 21.28 3.45 -14.77
N GLU A 249 21.08 4.64 -15.33
CA GLU A 249 22.15 5.43 -15.94
C GLU A 249 22.45 6.66 -15.08
N LEU A 250 23.71 6.80 -14.65
CA LEU A 250 24.15 7.84 -13.76
C LEU A 250 25.15 8.79 -14.41
N PRO A 251 25.06 10.11 -14.14
CA PRO A 251 25.98 11.10 -14.66
C PRO A 251 27.36 11.05 -13.98
N ALA A 252 28.34 11.72 -14.57
CA ALA A 252 29.71 11.75 -14.05
C ALA A 252 29.83 12.44 -12.67
N ASP A 253 28.94 13.36 -12.35
CA ASP A 253 28.94 14.17 -11.13
C ASP A 253 28.50 13.40 -9.86
N VAL A 254 28.05 12.15 -9.99
CA VAL A 254 27.85 11.25 -8.84
C VAL A 254 29.18 10.77 -8.21
N LYS A 255 30.29 10.97 -8.90
CA LYS A 255 31.62 10.59 -8.38
C LYS A 255 31.95 11.34 -7.08
N GLY A 256 32.27 10.59 -6.03
CA GLY A 256 32.59 11.17 -4.71
C GLY A 256 31.37 11.57 -3.90
N LYS A 257 30.17 11.24 -4.36
CA LYS A 257 28.92 11.36 -3.59
C LYS A 257 28.65 10.09 -2.79
N GLN A 258 27.77 10.21 -1.81
CA GLN A 258 27.15 9.09 -1.11
C GLN A 258 25.88 8.70 -1.86
N LEU A 259 25.78 7.43 -2.24
CA LEU A 259 24.62 6.88 -2.94
C LEU A 259 23.90 5.88 -2.04
N THR A 260 22.61 6.08 -1.84
CA THR A 260 21.81 5.23 -0.97
C THR A 260 20.57 4.77 -1.74
N LEU A 261 20.37 3.46 -1.86
CA LEU A 261 19.08 2.91 -2.30
C LEU A 261 18.15 2.85 -1.09
N SER A 262 16.97 3.42 -1.23
CA SER A 262 15.93 3.41 -0.19
C SER A 262 14.71 2.68 -0.71
N PHE A 263 14.27 1.68 0.03
CA PHE A 263 13.05 0.92 -0.20
C PHE A 263 12.08 1.26 0.91
N ASP A 264 10.91 1.75 0.56
CA ASP A 264 9.89 2.11 1.56
C ASP A 264 9.22 0.88 2.17
N ALA A 265 9.02 -0.19 1.39
CA ALA A 265 8.73 -1.53 1.89
C ALA A 265 8.83 -2.60 0.80
N VAL A 266 9.28 -3.79 1.18
CA VAL A 266 9.32 -4.98 0.34
C VAL A 266 8.78 -6.17 1.13
N SER A 267 7.89 -6.93 0.57
CA SER A 267 7.31 -8.10 1.22
C SER A 267 7.85 -9.39 0.57
N LYS A 268 8.48 -10.31 1.31
CA LYS A 268 8.87 -10.19 2.73
C LYS A 268 10.38 -10.15 2.92
N MET A 269 11.13 -10.90 2.11
CA MET A 269 12.59 -10.91 2.14
C MET A 269 13.13 -10.34 0.85
N ALA A 270 13.97 -9.32 0.96
CA ALA A 270 14.69 -8.70 -0.14
C ALA A 270 16.18 -9.00 -0.04
N GLU A 271 16.77 -9.46 -1.12
CA GLU A 271 18.21 -9.54 -1.32
C GLU A 271 18.59 -8.59 -2.46
N VAL A 272 19.39 -7.58 -2.18
CA VAL A 272 19.73 -6.51 -3.12
C VAL A 272 21.14 -6.74 -3.68
N TYR A 273 21.25 -6.72 -4.98
CA TYR A 273 22.51 -6.82 -5.73
C TYR A 273 22.68 -5.62 -6.63
N ILE A 274 23.89 -5.13 -6.73
CA ILE A 274 24.24 -4.01 -7.62
C ILE A 274 25.43 -4.42 -8.48
N ASN A 275 25.30 -4.36 -9.78
CA ASN A 275 26.33 -4.72 -10.76
C ASN A 275 26.93 -6.14 -10.53
N GLY A 276 26.11 -7.08 -10.04
CA GLY A 276 26.51 -8.46 -9.78
C GLY A 276 26.98 -8.74 -8.36
N GLU A 277 27.17 -7.72 -7.52
CA GLU A 277 27.65 -7.85 -6.15
C GLU A 277 26.52 -7.73 -5.14
N ALA A 278 26.52 -8.55 -4.08
CA ALA A 278 25.57 -8.45 -2.97
C ALA A 278 25.77 -7.13 -2.21
N ALA A 279 24.72 -6.32 -2.13
CA ALA A 279 24.78 -4.99 -1.53
C ALA A 279 24.04 -4.88 -0.20
N GLY A 280 23.00 -5.69 0.02
CA GLY A 280 22.25 -5.69 1.28
C GLY A 280 21.08 -6.64 1.25
N SER A 281 20.39 -6.76 2.38
CA SER A 281 19.15 -7.54 2.49
C SER A 281 18.25 -6.98 3.59
N ASN A 282 16.98 -7.33 3.53
CA ASN A 282 15.99 -7.00 4.57
C ASN A 282 14.96 -8.10 4.70
N ILE A 283 14.44 -8.27 5.91
CA ILE A 283 13.29 -9.10 6.22
C ILE A 283 12.25 -8.22 6.89
N GLY A 284 11.04 -8.24 6.37
CA GLY A 284 9.90 -7.44 6.84
C GLY A 284 8.91 -7.20 5.73
N MET A 285 7.82 -6.51 6.04
CA MET A 285 6.79 -6.18 5.05
C MET A 285 6.45 -4.69 5.03
N PHE A 286 6.56 -3.99 6.16
CA PHE A 286 6.05 -2.63 6.35
C PHE A 286 7.15 -1.59 6.61
N GLY A 287 8.27 -2.03 7.17
CA GLY A 287 9.39 -1.16 7.52
C GLY A 287 10.26 -0.82 6.33
N ASP A 288 10.67 0.44 6.23
CA ASP A 288 11.65 0.88 5.27
C ASP A 288 13.05 0.34 5.57
N PHE A 289 13.87 0.25 4.54
CA PHE A 289 15.30 -0.05 4.70
C PHE A 289 16.13 0.64 3.62
N GLN A 290 17.41 0.82 3.95
CA GLN A 290 18.36 1.49 3.07
C GLN A 290 19.58 0.60 2.83
N VAL A 291 20.13 0.70 1.62
CA VAL A 291 21.36 0.03 1.20
C VAL A 291 22.38 1.07 0.78
N ASP A 292 23.58 1.04 1.39
CA ASP A 292 24.69 1.87 0.93
C ASP A 292 25.20 1.35 -0.42
N ALA A 293 24.84 2.07 -1.47
CA ALA A 293 25.17 1.74 -2.84
C ALA A 293 26.46 2.40 -3.34
N THR A 294 27.13 3.19 -2.51
CA THR A 294 28.24 4.08 -2.90
C THR A 294 29.39 3.35 -3.59
N ARG A 295 29.80 2.19 -3.07
CA ARG A 295 30.91 1.42 -3.64
C ARG A 295 30.54 0.64 -4.91
N PHE A 296 29.25 0.41 -5.13
CA PHE A 296 28.76 -0.46 -6.17
C PHE A 296 28.33 0.31 -7.43
N LEU A 297 27.72 1.49 -7.25
CA LEU A 297 27.25 2.34 -8.32
C LEU A 297 28.39 3.22 -8.88
N ARG A 298 28.38 3.42 -10.18
CA ARG A 298 29.39 4.20 -10.90
C ARG A 298 28.74 5.06 -11.99
N PRO A 299 29.41 6.11 -12.48
CA PRO A 299 28.93 6.83 -13.66
C PRO A 299 28.67 5.89 -14.86
N GLY A 300 27.64 6.17 -15.65
CA GLY A 300 27.20 5.34 -16.75
C GLY A 300 26.18 4.29 -16.30
N ARG A 301 26.14 3.19 -17.03
CA ARG A 301 25.12 2.15 -16.91
C ARG A 301 25.38 1.23 -15.71
N ASN A 302 24.35 1.04 -14.87
CA ASN A 302 24.36 0.17 -13.71
C ASN A 302 23.15 -0.75 -13.73
N LEU A 303 23.24 -1.89 -13.05
CA LEU A 303 22.16 -2.82 -12.82
C LEU A 303 21.86 -2.91 -11.33
N ILE A 304 20.62 -2.66 -10.95
CA ILE A 304 20.08 -3.01 -9.64
C ILE A 304 19.26 -4.28 -9.84
N ALA A 305 19.59 -5.35 -9.10
CA ALA A 305 18.82 -6.57 -9.09
C ALA A 305 18.34 -6.86 -7.65
N VAL A 306 17.07 -7.20 -7.51
CA VAL A 306 16.46 -7.50 -6.21
C VAL A 306 15.77 -8.85 -6.29
N LYS A 307 16.20 -9.79 -5.48
CA LYS A 307 15.44 -11.01 -5.26
C LYS A 307 14.45 -10.78 -4.14
N VAL A 308 13.20 -11.04 -4.42
CA VAL A 308 12.13 -10.98 -3.40
C VAL A 308 11.61 -12.38 -3.17
N THR A 309 11.60 -12.80 -1.92
CA THR A 309 11.07 -14.11 -1.50
C THR A 309 9.80 -13.88 -0.68
N ARG A 310 8.74 -14.53 -1.07
CA ARG A 310 7.40 -14.40 -0.50
C ARG A 310 7.32 -14.93 0.93
N ASP A 311 8.05 -16.00 1.21
CA ASP A 311 8.02 -16.68 2.49
C ASP A 311 9.45 -16.96 2.97
N ILE A 312 9.77 -16.46 4.14
CA ILE A 312 11.11 -16.61 4.73
C ILE A 312 11.41 -18.07 5.15
N ASN A 313 10.39 -18.88 5.34
CA ASN A 313 10.52 -20.28 5.76
C ASN A 313 10.34 -21.31 4.63
N GLY A 314 10.14 -20.85 3.39
CA GLY A 314 9.92 -21.73 2.23
C GLY A 314 8.58 -22.47 2.21
N LYS A 315 7.60 -22.01 3.00
CA LYS A 315 6.28 -22.64 3.16
C LYS A 315 5.13 -21.78 2.60
N ALA A 316 5.40 -20.95 1.61
CA ALA A 316 4.45 -19.98 1.04
C ALA A 316 3.07 -20.55 0.64
N ALA A 317 2.99 -21.82 0.36
CA ALA A 317 1.74 -22.47 -0.06
C ALA A 317 0.79 -22.79 1.11
N GLN A 318 1.22 -22.64 2.36
CA GLN A 318 0.45 -23.07 3.53
C GLN A 318 -0.14 -21.93 4.37
N THR A 319 0.16 -20.68 4.01
CA THR A 319 -0.21 -19.53 4.85
C THR A 319 -1.61 -18.97 4.60
N SER A 320 -2.20 -19.15 3.42
CA SER A 320 -3.62 -18.87 3.22
C SER A 320 -4.48 -19.79 4.08
N ASP A 321 -4.07 -21.04 4.17
CA ASP A 321 -4.72 -22.03 5.05
C ASP A 321 -4.44 -21.76 6.53
N ALA A 322 -3.37 -21.06 6.88
CA ALA A 322 -3.01 -20.80 8.28
C ALA A 322 -3.95 -19.80 8.96
N MET A 323 -4.38 -18.74 8.27
CA MET A 323 -5.38 -17.81 8.82
C MET A 323 -6.77 -18.44 8.84
N GLU A 324 -7.15 -19.18 7.81
CA GLU A 324 -8.40 -19.94 7.78
C GLU A 324 -8.39 -21.08 8.83
N ASN A 325 -7.28 -21.76 8.97
CA ASN A 325 -7.06 -22.77 10.01
C ASN A 325 -7.04 -22.15 11.40
N TYR A 326 -6.49 -20.94 11.56
CA TYR A 326 -6.56 -20.22 12.82
C TYR A 326 -8.00 -19.88 13.20
N TYR A 327 -8.79 -19.29 12.29
CA TYR A 327 -10.19 -18.98 12.56
C TYR A 327 -11.03 -20.22 12.76
N SER A 328 -10.74 -21.31 12.05
CA SER A 328 -11.38 -22.59 12.28
C SER A 328 -10.94 -23.23 13.60
N SER A 329 -9.68 -23.05 14.02
CA SER A 329 -9.20 -23.52 15.31
C SER A 329 -9.75 -22.70 16.50
N VAL A 330 -9.85 -21.38 16.36
CA VAL A 330 -10.53 -20.53 17.36
C VAL A 330 -12.02 -20.90 17.50
N ARG A 331 -12.68 -21.20 16.37
CA ARG A 331 -14.05 -21.71 16.40
C ARG A 331 -14.14 -23.08 17.08
N LYS A 332 -13.19 -23.96 16.81
CA LYS A 332 -13.11 -25.28 17.39
C LYS A 332 -12.72 -25.23 18.88
N GLU A 333 -11.88 -24.29 19.26
CA GLU A 333 -11.52 -24.04 20.66
C GLU A 333 -12.72 -23.54 21.50
N VAL A 334 -13.61 -22.76 20.87
CA VAL A 334 -14.89 -22.37 21.48
C VAL A 334 -15.84 -23.56 21.57
N GLU A 335 -15.76 -24.52 20.65
CA GLU A 335 -16.61 -25.71 20.62
C GLU A 335 -16.06 -26.87 21.46
N ASP A 336 -14.75 -27.12 21.51
CA ASP A 336 -14.18 -28.37 22.05
C ASP A 336 -13.16 -28.22 23.18
N ASN A 337 -12.73 -27.03 23.56
CA ASN A 337 -11.67 -26.80 24.58
C ASN A 337 -10.36 -27.58 24.34
N GLN A 338 -10.03 -27.93 23.11
CA GLN A 338 -8.80 -28.65 22.77
C GLN A 338 -7.88 -27.82 21.89
N ASN A 339 -6.68 -27.55 22.41
CA ASN A 339 -5.60 -26.82 21.78
C ASN A 339 -5.11 -27.46 20.47
N ASP A 340 -5.37 -26.86 19.32
CA ASP A 340 -4.61 -27.16 18.12
C ASP A 340 -3.35 -26.29 18.06
N GLN A 341 -2.35 -26.65 18.87
CA GLN A 341 -1.07 -25.94 19.01
C GLN A 341 -0.25 -25.92 17.70
N GLN A 342 -0.55 -26.80 16.73
CA GLN A 342 0.21 -26.85 15.49
C GLN A 342 -0.19 -25.78 14.46
N ALA A 343 -1.48 -25.49 14.34
CA ALA A 343 -1.96 -24.44 13.45
C ALA A 343 -1.49 -23.06 13.95
N ASN A 344 -1.59 -22.83 15.26
CA ASN A 344 -1.10 -21.61 15.91
C ASN A 344 0.43 -21.42 15.75
N LYS A 345 1.19 -22.50 15.82
CA LYS A 345 2.63 -22.49 15.64
C LYS A 345 3.04 -22.08 14.21
N ALA A 346 2.27 -22.47 13.19
CA ALA A 346 2.55 -22.10 11.81
C ALA A 346 2.36 -20.59 11.56
N VAL A 347 1.38 -19.97 12.19
CA VAL A 347 1.15 -18.52 12.08
C VAL A 347 2.24 -17.71 12.79
N LEU A 348 2.76 -18.22 13.90
CA LEU A 348 3.75 -17.53 14.73
C LEU A 348 5.21 -17.71 14.28
N THR A 349 5.47 -18.50 13.25
CA THR A 349 6.83 -18.74 12.72
C THR A 349 7.22 -17.79 11.60
N ASP A 350 6.32 -16.94 11.13
CA ASP A 350 6.57 -15.98 10.06
C ASP A 350 6.29 -14.54 10.52
N ILE A 351 6.83 -13.57 9.79
CA ILE A 351 6.54 -12.16 10.02
C ILE A 351 5.08 -11.88 9.68
N PRO A 352 4.32 -11.29 10.61
CA PRO A 352 2.92 -10.99 10.38
C PRO A 352 2.71 -10.06 9.20
N HIS A 353 1.67 -10.31 8.46
CA HIS A 353 1.26 -9.53 7.30
C HIS A 353 -0.03 -8.73 7.55
N GLY A 354 -0.37 -8.47 8.80
CA GLY A 354 -1.53 -7.67 9.18
C GLY A 354 -2.84 -8.29 8.68
N PHE A 355 -3.69 -7.47 8.07
CA PHE A 355 -4.96 -7.93 7.50
C PHE A 355 -4.87 -8.69 6.18
N TYR A 356 -3.71 -8.83 5.61
CA TYR A 356 -3.59 -9.58 4.36
C TYR A 356 -3.76 -11.07 4.62
N GLY A 357 -4.80 -11.67 4.05
CA GLY A 357 -5.12 -13.08 4.23
C GLY A 357 -4.17 -14.04 3.52
N ASP A 358 -3.67 -13.63 2.34
CA ASP A 358 -2.58 -14.29 1.63
C ASP A 358 -1.27 -13.54 1.89
N ASN A 359 -0.14 -14.23 1.83
CA ASN A 359 1.17 -13.58 1.89
C ASN A 359 1.41 -12.73 0.61
N PRO A 360 1.06 -11.44 0.57
CA PRO A 360 1.34 -10.64 -0.59
C PRO A 360 2.84 -10.41 -0.70
N ALA A 361 3.35 -10.47 -1.92
CA ALA A 361 4.78 -10.36 -2.17
C ALA A 361 5.11 -9.42 -3.31
N GLY A 362 6.18 -8.68 -3.14
CA GLY A 362 6.66 -7.73 -4.12
C GLY A 362 7.39 -6.54 -3.52
N ILE A 363 7.93 -5.73 -4.38
CA ILE A 363 8.36 -4.36 -4.04
C ILE A 363 7.08 -3.52 -4.11
N TRP A 364 6.38 -3.39 -2.96
CA TRP A 364 5.01 -2.88 -2.96
C TRP A 364 4.88 -1.42 -2.50
N GLN A 365 6.00 -0.82 -2.08
CA GLN A 365 6.12 0.59 -1.75
C GLN A 365 7.27 1.23 -2.56
N PRO A 366 7.31 2.55 -2.67
CA PRO A 366 8.29 3.26 -3.50
C PRO A 366 9.75 2.87 -3.27
N VAL A 367 10.51 2.96 -4.35
CA VAL A 367 11.97 2.78 -4.34
C VAL A 367 12.62 4.05 -4.88
N LYS A 368 13.68 4.50 -4.23
CA LYS A 368 14.43 5.68 -4.69
C LYS A 368 15.93 5.54 -4.52
N LEU A 369 16.68 6.23 -5.37
CA LEU A 369 18.08 6.50 -5.19
C LEU A 369 18.26 7.89 -4.60
N ILE A 370 18.95 7.97 -3.47
CA ILE A 370 19.34 9.22 -2.82
C ILE A 370 20.81 9.46 -3.09
N VAL A 371 21.12 10.57 -3.74
CA VAL A 371 22.49 11.03 -3.97
C VAL A 371 22.75 12.24 -3.10
N SER A 372 23.73 12.16 -2.21
CA SER A 372 24.07 13.24 -1.28
C SER A 372 25.56 13.45 -1.17
N ASN A 373 25.98 14.51 -0.47
CA ASN A 373 27.36 14.67 -0.08
C ASN A 373 27.75 13.63 1.00
N PRO A 374 29.07 13.32 1.15
CA PRO A 374 29.52 12.37 2.19
C PRO A 374 29.23 12.80 3.63
N LEU A 375 29.16 14.11 3.92
CA LEU A 375 28.62 14.61 5.18
C LEU A 375 27.13 14.85 4.97
N LYS A 376 26.28 14.10 5.66
CA LYS A 376 24.82 14.15 5.44
C LYS A 376 24.02 14.03 6.73
N VAL A 377 22.80 14.53 6.67
CA VAL A 377 21.77 14.23 7.65
C VAL A 377 21.25 12.82 7.40
N GLU A 378 21.26 11.99 8.44
CA GLU A 378 20.72 10.62 8.39
C GLU A 378 19.29 10.55 8.89
N ASP A 379 18.97 11.36 9.91
CA ASP A 379 17.68 11.26 10.59
C ASP A 379 17.32 12.59 11.26
N ILE A 380 16.04 12.88 11.31
CA ILE A 380 15.47 14.06 11.99
C ILE A 380 14.31 13.58 12.86
N PHE A 381 14.34 13.95 14.15
CA PHE A 381 13.22 13.75 15.05
C PHE A 381 12.75 15.06 15.63
N ILE A 382 11.55 15.47 15.24
CA ILE A 382 10.89 16.69 15.69
C ILE A 382 10.03 16.34 16.90
N LYS A 383 10.30 16.99 18.02
CA LYS A 383 9.55 16.90 19.28
C LYS A 383 8.86 18.26 19.50
N PRO A 384 7.63 18.43 18.96
CA PRO A 384 6.94 19.70 18.99
C PRO A 384 6.45 20.06 20.40
N ALA A 385 6.39 21.36 20.68
CA ALA A 385 5.75 21.97 21.83
C ALA A 385 4.77 23.06 21.33
N LEU A 386 4.03 23.69 22.23
CA LEU A 386 3.06 24.73 21.86
C LEU A 386 3.73 26.02 21.37
N ASP A 387 4.96 26.27 21.80
CA ASP A 387 5.70 27.50 21.51
C ASP A 387 7.08 27.24 20.87
N GLY A 388 7.29 26.02 20.32
CA GLY A 388 8.56 25.67 19.71
C GLY A 388 8.71 24.17 19.45
N ALA A 389 9.95 23.73 19.28
CA ALA A 389 10.28 22.33 19.11
C ALA A 389 11.70 22.02 19.60
N SER A 390 11.91 20.80 20.12
CA SER A 390 13.24 20.21 20.28
C SER A 390 13.47 19.24 19.12
N ILE A 391 14.52 19.45 18.36
CA ILE A 391 14.76 18.71 17.11
C ILE A 391 16.09 17.96 17.24
N ASP A 392 16.05 16.64 17.21
CA ASP A 392 17.24 15.83 17.13
C ASP A 392 17.65 15.64 15.66
N VAL A 393 18.86 16.05 15.33
CA VAL A 393 19.43 15.92 13.99
C VAL A 393 20.60 14.95 14.06
N THR A 394 20.44 13.77 13.48
CA THR A 394 21.50 12.78 13.40
C THR A 394 22.29 12.99 12.11
N ILE A 395 23.60 13.18 12.24
CA ILE A 395 24.50 13.47 11.13
C ILE A 395 25.56 12.38 11.06
N LYS A 396 25.89 11.95 9.84
CA LYS A 396 26.95 10.99 9.58
C LYS A 396 27.98 11.54 8.60
N ASN A 397 29.24 11.31 8.91
CA ASN A 397 30.35 11.70 8.05
C ASN A 397 30.94 10.47 7.35
N HIS A 398 30.62 10.27 6.10
CA HIS A 398 31.23 9.23 5.24
C HIS A 398 32.51 9.71 4.54
N ALA A 399 32.90 10.98 4.70
CA ALA A 399 34.12 11.51 4.09
C ALA A 399 35.37 10.89 4.70
N PRO A 400 36.47 10.78 3.94
CA PRO A 400 37.72 10.21 4.43
C PRO A 400 38.48 11.11 5.45
N LYS A 401 37.89 12.27 5.80
CA LYS A 401 38.44 13.24 6.73
C LYS A 401 37.39 13.86 7.63
N LYS A 402 37.83 14.40 8.75
CA LYS A 402 37.00 15.24 9.63
C LYS A 402 36.33 16.37 8.85
N LYS A 403 35.07 16.62 9.13
CA LYS A 403 34.28 17.70 8.55
C LYS A 403 33.82 18.68 9.60
N ASN A 404 33.87 19.98 9.28
CA ASN A 404 33.32 21.06 10.10
C ASN A 404 32.06 21.59 9.43
N PHE A 405 31.02 21.88 10.21
CA PHE A 405 29.72 22.30 9.69
C PHE A 405 28.93 23.09 10.72
N ASP A 406 27.86 23.73 10.25
CA ASP A 406 26.82 24.32 11.07
C ASP A 406 25.48 23.64 10.72
N ILE A 407 24.54 23.63 11.67
CA ILE A 407 23.16 23.21 11.46
C ILE A 407 22.28 24.43 11.41
N ARG A 408 21.57 24.60 10.30
CA ARG A 408 20.54 25.62 10.11
C ARG A 408 19.18 24.94 10.04
N ILE A 409 18.17 25.53 10.71
CA ILE A 409 16.79 25.08 10.62
C ILE A 409 15.94 26.26 10.14
N ASP A 410 15.13 26.01 9.11
CA ASP A 410 14.08 26.90 8.66
C ASP A 410 12.72 26.18 8.86
N ILE A 411 11.75 26.87 9.48
CA ILE A 411 10.40 26.36 9.71
C ILE A 411 9.45 27.24 8.89
N ILE A 412 8.78 26.63 7.94
CA ILE A 412 7.99 27.33 6.91
C ILE A 412 6.54 26.87 7.02
N ASP A 413 5.59 27.79 7.15
CA ASP A 413 4.16 27.48 7.10
C ASP A 413 3.82 26.91 5.71
N LYS A 414 3.32 25.67 5.68
CA LYS A 414 3.10 24.96 4.43
C LYS A 414 1.97 25.53 3.58
N GLN A 415 1.03 26.23 4.22
CA GLN A 415 -0.11 26.83 3.54
C GLN A 415 0.23 28.19 2.93
N THR A 416 0.98 29.02 3.68
CA THR A 416 1.28 30.40 3.26
C THR A 416 2.66 30.56 2.62
N GLY A 417 3.58 29.65 2.88
CA GLY A 417 4.99 29.76 2.50
C GLY A 417 5.79 30.72 3.38
N GLU A 418 5.19 31.31 4.42
CA GLU A 418 5.86 32.25 5.33
C GLU A 418 6.83 31.49 6.25
N THR A 419 7.98 32.11 6.47
CA THR A 419 9.00 31.59 7.39
C THR A 419 8.67 31.98 8.82
N LEU A 420 8.29 30.98 9.63
CA LEU A 420 8.07 31.16 11.07
C LEU A 420 9.41 31.29 11.83
N TYR A 421 10.42 30.58 11.41
CA TYR A 421 11.77 30.59 11.99
C TYR A 421 12.82 30.29 10.92
N GLY A 422 14.00 30.93 11.00
CA GLY A 422 15.08 30.67 10.05
C GLY A 422 16.44 31.17 10.58
N ALA A 423 17.20 30.27 11.22
CA ALA A 423 18.51 30.64 11.75
C ALA A 423 19.45 29.42 11.86
N PRO A 424 20.78 29.63 11.95
CA PRO A 424 21.70 28.64 12.48
C PRO A 424 21.36 28.33 13.93
N VAL A 425 21.20 27.05 14.26
CA VAL A 425 20.84 26.58 15.62
C VAL A 425 22.04 25.95 16.37
N ARG A 426 22.99 25.44 15.62
CA ARG A 426 24.28 24.93 16.12
C ARG A 426 25.38 25.34 15.15
N SER A 427 26.47 25.85 15.67
CA SER A 427 27.59 26.33 14.86
C SER A 427 28.92 25.77 15.34
N LYS A 428 29.91 25.75 14.44
CA LYS A 428 31.28 25.28 14.70
C LYS A 428 31.34 23.84 15.16
N LEU A 429 30.43 23.02 14.65
CA LEU A 429 30.46 21.57 14.91
C LEU A 429 31.51 20.88 14.07
N SER A 430 31.96 19.71 14.56
CA SER A 430 32.88 18.90 13.78
C SER A 430 32.62 17.42 14.02
N LEU A 431 32.74 16.62 12.97
CA LEU A 431 32.51 15.19 13.03
C LEU A 431 33.68 14.44 12.38
N ALA A 432 34.27 13.48 13.13
CA ALA A 432 35.36 12.66 12.63
C ALA A 432 34.90 11.79 11.44
N THR A 433 35.87 11.24 10.71
CA THR A 433 35.57 10.28 9.63
C THR A 433 34.82 9.06 10.17
N SER A 434 33.86 8.59 9.43
CA SER A 434 32.97 7.45 9.75
C SER A 434 32.13 7.62 11.04
N ALA A 435 32.23 8.77 11.71
CA ALA A 435 31.43 9.03 12.92
C ALA A 435 30.00 9.41 12.59
N GLN A 436 29.12 9.09 13.52
CA GLN A 436 27.71 9.49 13.53
C GLN A 436 27.39 10.08 14.89
N GLU A 437 26.69 11.20 14.92
CA GLU A 437 26.32 11.89 16.15
C GLU A 437 24.95 12.56 16.00
N THR A 438 24.21 12.64 17.10
CA THR A 438 22.91 13.32 17.17
C THR A 438 23.04 14.62 17.94
N PHE A 439 22.62 15.71 17.31
CA PHE A 439 22.65 17.05 17.88
C PHE A 439 21.23 17.51 18.18
N THR A 440 20.95 17.81 19.44
CA THR A 440 19.65 18.38 19.84
C THR A 440 19.66 19.89 19.63
N CYS A 441 18.64 20.38 18.92
CA CYS A 441 18.43 21.78 18.57
C CYS A 441 17.11 22.25 19.18
N ASP A 442 17.16 23.10 20.20
CA ASP A 442 15.97 23.63 20.87
C ASP A 442 15.61 25.00 20.28
N ILE A 443 14.36 25.14 19.84
CA ILE A 443 13.77 26.38 19.32
C ILE A 443 12.55 26.70 20.19
N LYS A 444 12.51 27.89 20.80
CA LYS A 444 11.46 28.31 21.72
C LYS A 444 10.97 29.74 21.40
N GLY A 445 9.85 30.09 21.99
CA GLY A 445 9.30 31.45 21.88
C GLY A 445 8.62 31.72 20.54
N LEU A 446 8.28 30.68 19.80
CA LEU A 446 7.50 30.76 18.56
C LEU A 446 6.02 30.95 18.87
N LYS A 447 5.27 31.42 17.87
CA LYS A 447 3.80 31.49 17.91
C LYS A 447 3.20 30.75 16.73
N PRO A 448 3.36 29.41 16.67
CA PRO A 448 2.83 28.64 15.56
C PRO A 448 1.31 28.51 15.64
N LYS A 449 0.66 28.34 14.50
CA LYS A 449 -0.68 27.79 14.44
C LYS A 449 -0.58 26.30 14.76
N LEU A 450 -1.33 25.85 15.77
CA LEU A 450 -1.24 24.47 16.22
C LEU A 450 -1.95 23.52 15.25
N TRP A 451 -1.46 22.31 15.19
CA TRP A 451 -2.17 21.22 14.50
C TRP A 451 -3.24 20.64 15.43
N GLU A 452 -4.44 20.55 14.94
CA GLU A 452 -5.58 19.87 15.57
C GLU A 452 -6.56 19.42 14.48
N PRO A 453 -7.47 18.46 14.73
CA PRO A 453 -8.42 17.96 13.73
C PRO A 453 -9.24 19.04 13.02
N ALA A 454 -9.63 20.08 13.72
CA ALA A 454 -10.38 21.19 13.12
C ALA A 454 -9.51 22.05 12.19
N THR A 455 -8.27 22.30 12.58
CA THR A 455 -7.33 23.17 11.88
C THR A 455 -5.95 22.48 11.76
N PRO A 456 -5.77 21.59 10.77
CA PRO A 456 -4.57 20.78 10.63
C PRO A 456 -3.41 21.59 10.01
N ASN A 457 -2.88 22.55 10.77
CA ASN A 457 -1.78 23.41 10.32
C ASN A 457 -0.47 22.62 10.26
N LEU A 458 0.19 22.65 9.11
CA LEU A 458 1.43 21.95 8.82
C LEU A 458 2.57 22.91 8.50
N TYR A 459 3.76 22.49 8.86
CA TYR A 459 5.01 23.22 8.62
C TYR A 459 6.05 22.31 7.99
N ASP A 460 6.83 22.87 7.08
CA ASP A 460 8.03 22.23 6.54
C ASP A 460 9.24 22.62 7.38
N PHE A 461 9.81 21.67 8.08
CA PHE A 461 11.06 21.79 8.84
C PHE A 461 12.21 21.46 7.92
N ARG A 462 12.90 22.46 7.44
CA ARG A 462 14.06 22.32 6.57
C ARG A 462 15.32 22.36 7.39
N VAL A 463 16.01 21.24 7.47
CA VAL A 463 17.31 21.08 8.16
C VAL A 463 18.41 21.08 7.13
N SER A 464 19.31 22.05 7.22
CA SER A 464 20.46 22.21 6.31
C SER A 464 21.78 22.10 7.04
N LEU A 465 22.72 21.37 6.45
CA LEU A 465 24.12 21.41 6.83
C LEU A 465 24.84 22.46 5.99
N THR A 466 25.61 23.33 6.63
CA THR A 466 26.38 24.35 5.91
C THR A 466 27.86 24.26 6.24
N GLU A 467 28.72 24.47 5.26
CA GLU A 467 30.18 24.58 5.40
C GLU A 467 30.65 25.99 5.04
N GLY A 468 31.60 26.54 5.80
CA GLY A 468 32.22 27.83 5.52
C GLY A 468 31.24 29.01 5.52
N LYS A 469 31.22 29.80 4.44
CA LYS A 469 30.33 30.98 4.31
C LYS A 469 28.91 30.57 3.85
N ASN A 470 28.22 29.80 4.67
CA ASN A 470 26.82 29.36 4.43
C ASN A 470 26.61 28.51 3.15
N LYS A 471 27.63 27.81 2.67
CA LYS A 471 27.46 26.88 1.58
C LYS A 471 26.68 25.66 2.09
N VAL A 472 25.45 25.49 1.62
CA VAL A 472 24.64 24.29 1.91
C VAL A 472 25.34 23.07 1.31
N THR A 473 25.48 22.02 2.08
CA THR A 473 26.09 20.76 1.67
C THR A 473 25.14 19.57 1.77
N ASP A 474 24.08 19.70 2.55
CA ASP A 474 22.97 18.77 2.60
C ASP A 474 21.71 19.47 3.12
N CYS A 475 20.55 19.03 2.67
CA CYS A 475 19.27 19.59 3.11
C CYS A 475 18.19 18.53 3.06
N ILE A 476 17.47 18.37 4.19
CA ILE A 476 16.27 17.53 4.27
C ILE A 476 15.10 18.39 4.75
N THR A 477 13.96 18.18 4.14
CA THR A 477 12.70 18.81 4.58
C THR A 477 11.77 17.72 5.13
N VAL A 478 11.27 17.93 6.35
CA VAL A 478 10.28 17.07 7.02
C VAL A 478 9.03 17.90 7.30
N THR A 479 7.89 17.42 6.83
CA THR A 479 6.61 18.03 7.17
C THR A 479 6.17 17.55 8.55
N SER A 480 5.78 18.48 9.43
CA SER A 480 5.24 18.20 10.76
C SER A 480 4.25 19.28 11.20
N GLY A 481 3.72 19.15 12.41
CA GLY A 481 2.81 20.14 13.00
C GLY A 481 3.13 20.39 14.47
N PHE A 482 2.85 21.59 14.96
CA PHE A 482 3.02 21.91 16.36
C PHE A 482 1.80 21.43 17.14
N ARG A 483 2.00 20.48 18.04
CA ARG A 483 0.97 19.97 18.95
C ARG A 483 1.58 19.36 20.20
N THR A 484 0.78 19.23 21.26
CA THR A 484 1.03 18.33 22.39
C THR A 484 -0.14 17.35 22.50
N PHE A 485 0.17 16.10 22.84
CA PHE A 485 -0.84 15.09 23.15
C PHE A 485 -0.41 14.34 24.40
N GLU A 486 -1.28 14.35 25.42
CA GLU A 486 -0.93 13.87 26.75
C GLU A 486 -2.08 13.05 27.36
N SER A 487 -1.73 12.06 28.17
CA SER A 487 -2.66 11.39 29.07
C SER A 487 -2.39 11.86 30.49
N LYS A 488 -3.39 12.46 31.14
CA LYS A 488 -3.27 12.98 32.49
C LYS A 488 -4.59 12.79 33.26
N ASP A 489 -4.49 12.31 34.52
CA ASP A 489 -5.65 12.13 35.42
C ASP A 489 -6.80 11.32 34.76
N GLY A 490 -6.48 10.32 33.95
CA GLY A 490 -7.46 9.48 33.27
C GLY A 490 -8.14 10.13 32.06
N PHE A 491 -7.67 11.29 31.61
CA PHE A 491 -8.16 12.01 30.43
C PHE A 491 -7.07 12.22 29.40
N LEU A 492 -7.49 12.35 28.16
CA LEU A 492 -6.61 12.76 27.05
C LEU A 492 -6.67 14.28 26.87
N TYR A 493 -5.53 14.88 26.54
CA TYR A 493 -5.40 16.30 26.27
C TYR A 493 -4.69 16.50 24.94
N LEU A 494 -5.28 17.31 24.07
CA LEU A 494 -4.66 17.82 22.85
C LEU A 494 -4.46 19.34 23.01
N ASN A 495 -3.23 19.80 22.83
CA ASN A 495 -2.87 21.20 22.99
C ASN A 495 -3.32 21.82 24.33
N GLY A 496 -3.19 21.04 25.41
CA GLY A 496 -3.57 21.44 26.77
C GLY A 496 -5.08 21.47 27.06
N ARG A 497 -5.94 21.06 26.11
CA ARG A 497 -7.39 20.97 26.28
C ARG A 497 -7.84 19.51 26.36
N LYS A 498 -8.79 19.20 27.20
CA LYS A 498 -9.41 17.86 27.23
C LYS A 498 -9.91 17.49 25.84
N TYR A 499 -9.55 16.30 25.39
CA TYR A 499 -9.84 15.83 24.04
C TYR A 499 -10.59 14.50 24.09
N TRP A 500 -11.68 14.43 23.35
CA TRP A 500 -12.48 13.23 23.21
C TRP A 500 -12.21 12.62 21.84
N LEU A 501 -11.59 11.42 21.83
CA LEU A 501 -11.34 10.67 20.60
C LEU A 501 -12.65 10.08 20.05
N ARG A 502 -13.18 10.68 19.00
CA ARG A 502 -14.31 10.15 18.24
C ARG A 502 -13.76 9.41 17.04
N GLY A 503 -13.81 8.10 17.05
CA GLY A 503 -13.17 7.32 16.02
C GLY A 503 -13.64 5.89 15.90
N GLY A 504 -13.04 5.18 14.98
CA GLY A 504 -13.29 3.77 14.70
C GLY A 504 -12.13 3.12 13.96
N ASN A 505 -12.23 1.81 13.77
CA ASN A 505 -11.26 1.07 12.97
C ASN A 505 -11.45 1.37 11.48
N HIS A 506 -10.38 1.25 10.74
CA HIS A 506 -10.36 1.57 9.33
C HIS A 506 -9.50 0.56 8.52
N ILE A 507 -10.08 0.00 7.47
CA ILE A 507 -9.48 -1.09 6.69
C ILE A 507 -9.16 -0.75 5.23
N PRO A 508 -9.76 0.27 4.55
CA PRO A 508 -9.57 0.45 3.11
C PRO A 508 -8.12 0.56 2.65
N PHE A 509 -7.22 1.01 3.51
CA PHE A 509 -5.78 1.06 3.23
C PHE A 509 -5.25 -0.28 2.68
N ALA A 510 -5.61 -1.39 3.31
CA ALA A 510 -5.10 -2.71 2.93
C ALA A 510 -5.49 -3.11 1.50
N LEU A 511 -6.62 -2.61 1.00
CA LEU A 511 -7.08 -2.87 -0.37
C LEU A 511 -6.31 -2.04 -1.41
N CYS A 512 -6.08 -0.77 -1.13
CA CYS A 512 -5.48 0.17 -2.09
C CYS A 512 -4.41 1.05 -1.42
N PRO A 513 -3.29 0.44 -0.96
CA PRO A 513 -2.28 1.18 -0.19
C PRO A 513 -1.64 2.33 -0.98
N ASN A 514 -1.60 2.25 -2.30
CA ASN A 514 -0.91 3.23 -3.16
C ASN A 514 -1.87 4.19 -3.89
N ASP A 515 -3.15 4.21 -3.50
CA ASP A 515 -4.14 5.14 -4.06
C ASP A 515 -4.24 6.43 -3.23
N SER A 516 -3.62 7.50 -3.77
CA SER A 516 -3.61 8.81 -3.11
C SER A 516 -4.97 9.51 -3.12
N LEU A 517 -5.74 9.32 -4.17
CA LEU A 517 -7.07 9.94 -4.29
C LEU A 517 -8.03 9.32 -3.30
N LEU A 518 -7.97 8.01 -3.16
CA LEU A 518 -8.74 7.29 -2.15
C LEU A 518 -8.38 7.75 -0.75
N ALA A 519 -7.08 7.81 -0.41
CA ALA A 519 -6.63 8.22 0.91
C ALA A 519 -7.19 9.60 1.28
N ASP A 520 -7.05 10.59 0.40
CA ASP A 520 -7.58 11.95 0.65
C ASP A 520 -9.12 11.98 0.72
N LYS A 521 -9.81 11.28 -0.19
CA LYS A 521 -11.28 11.20 -0.21
C LYS A 521 -11.79 10.55 1.09
N PHE A 522 -11.15 9.48 1.52
CA PHE A 522 -11.54 8.78 2.72
C PHE A 522 -11.37 9.65 3.98
N MET A 523 -10.23 10.34 4.12
CA MET A 523 -10.00 11.25 5.24
C MET A 523 -11.01 12.42 5.27
N LYS A 524 -11.38 12.95 4.09
CA LYS A 524 -12.43 13.97 3.99
C LYS A 524 -13.79 13.44 4.45
N LEU A 525 -14.19 12.26 4.00
CA LEU A 525 -15.44 11.63 4.43
C LEU A 525 -15.47 11.37 5.94
N MET A 526 -14.36 10.93 6.52
CA MET A 526 -14.26 10.79 7.98
C MET A 526 -14.50 12.14 8.68
N LYS A 527 -13.86 13.21 8.21
CA LYS A 527 -14.04 14.56 8.75
C LYS A 527 -15.47 15.06 8.63
N GLU A 528 -16.12 14.86 7.47
CA GLU A 528 -17.53 15.20 7.23
C GLU A 528 -18.46 14.40 8.17
N GLY A 529 -18.15 13.16 8.44
CA GLY A 529 -18.84 12.30 9.41
C GLY A 529 -18.51 12.61 10.89
N ASN A 530 -17.75 13.68 11.19
CA ASN A 530 -17.25 14.01 12.54
C ASN A 530 -16.39 12.92 13.17
N VAL A 531 -15.79 12.04 12.39
CA VAL A 531 -14.77 11.09 12.85
C VAL A 531 -13.43 11.82 12.88
N GLN A 532 -12.79 11.88 14.05
CA GLN A 532 -11.56 12.65 14.28
C GLN A 532 -10.35 11.75 14.51
N SER A 533 -10.58 10.46 14.70
CA SER A 533 -9.49 9.51 14.92
C SER A 533 -9.81 8.14 14.32
N THR A 534 -8.76 7.43 13.96
CA THR A 534 -8.85 6.07 13.45
C THR A 534 -7.73 5.20 14.02
N ARG A 535 -7.97 3.89 14.06
CA ARG A 535 -6.96 2.89 14.35
C ARG A 535 -6.59 2.15 13.06
N THR A 536 -5.32 1.93 12.81
CA THR A 536 -4.85 1.28 11.59
C THR A 536 -5.10 -0.24 11.55
N HIS A 537 -5.58 -0.81 12.61
CA HIS A 537 -5.99 -2.21 12.85
C HIS A 537 -5.09 -3.25 12.13
N THR A 538 -4.06 -3.68 12.83
CA THR A 538 -3.04 -4.67 12.47
C THR A 538 -2.23 -4.42 11.19
N THR A 539 -2.52 -3.36 10.43
CA THR A 539 -1.79 -3.06 9.18
C THR A 539 -1.28 -1.63 9.23
N PRO A 540 0.02 -1.40 9.47
CA PRO A 540 0.60 -0.06 9.46
C PRO A 540 0.35 0.64 8.14
N TRP A 541 -0.09 1.90 8.21
CA TRP A 541 -0.27 2.71 7.01
C TRP A 541 1.07 3.17 6.43
N ASN A 542 1.08 3.45 5.13
CA ASN A 542 2.23 4.03 4.46
C ASN A 542 2.21 5.56 4.52
N GLU A 543 3.28 6.18 4.02
CA GLU A 543 3.49 7.63 3.97
C GLU A 543 2.31 8.37 3.32
N LEU A 544 1.76 7.82 2.26
CA LEU A 544 0.68 8.41 1.49
C LEU A 544 -0.59 8.60 2.34
N TRP A 545 -0.99 7.56 3.08
CA TRP A 545 -2.17 7.57 3.94
C TRP A 545 -1.96 8.39 5.22
N VAL A 546 -0.78 8.30 5.82
CA VAL A 546 -0.44 9.09 7.02
C VAL A 546 -0.39 10.58 6.67
N SER A 547 0.23 10.95 5.55
CA SER A 547 0.24 12.33 5.07
C SER A 547 -1.16 12.84 4.71
N ALA A 548 -2.06 11.98 4.20
CA ALA A 548 -3.46 12.35 3.99
C ALA A 548 -4.18 12.66 5.32
N ALA A 549 -3.91 11.86 6.36
CA ALA A 549 -4.45 12.12 7.69
C ALA A 549 -3.92 13.43 8.29
N ASP A 550 -2.62 13.73 8.14
CA ASP A 550 -2.04 15.01 8.55
C ASP A 550 -2.78 16.21 7.95
N ARG A 551 -2.99 16.19 6.62
CA ARG A 551 -3.64 17.26 5.87
C ARG A 551 -5.11 17.44 6.20
N ASN A 552 -5.79 16.36 6.53
CA ASN A 552 -7.23 16.38 6.80
C ASN A 552 -7.58 16.46 8.30
N GLY A 553 -6.60 16.35 9.18
CA GLY A 553 -6.82 16.47 10.63
C GLY A 553 -7.45 15.19 11.23
N ILE A 554 -7.04 14.03 10.80
CA ILE A 554 -7.48 12.75 11.37
C ILE A 554 -6.35 12.18 12.24
N ALA A 555 -6.60 12.04 13.53
CA ALA A 555 -5.63 11.43 14.44
C ALA A 555 -5.54 9.91 14.20
N ILE A 556 -4.35 9.35 14.28
CA ILE A 556 -4.07 7.94 14.04
C ILE A 556 -3.59 7.28 15.33
N SER A 557 -4.26 6.20 15.72
CA SER A 557 -3.71 5.17 16.59
C SER A 557 -3.01 4.14 15.70
N PHE A 558 -1.69 4.17 15.70
CA PHE A 558 -0.87 3.35 14.82
C PHE A 558 -0.68 1.96 15.43
N GLU A 559 -1.35 0.96 14.86
CA GLU A 559 -1.28 -0.40 15.36
C GLU A 559 -0.20 -1.20 14.63
N GLY A 560 0.59 -1.93 15.41
CA GLY A 560 1.57 -2.86 14.88
C GLY A 560 0.92 -4.12 14.32
N THR A 561 1.72 -4.88 13.61
CA THR A 561 1.33 -6.18 13.03
C THR A 561 1.25 -7.30 14.07
N TRP A 562 1.36 -6.98 15.35
CA TRP A 562 1.19 -7.94 16.44
C TRP A 562 -0.19 -8.55 16.30
N SER A 563 -0.22 -9.80 15.95
CA SER A 563 -1.49 -10.45 15.89
C SER A 563 -2.05 -10.60 17.30
N TRP A 564 -3.32 -10.20 17.48
CA TRP A 564 -4.11 -10.54 18.65
C TRP A 564 -4.14 -12.06 18.92
N LEU A 565 -3.60 -12.86 18.01
CA LEU A 565 -3.26 -14.28 18.11
C LEU A 565 -2.33 -14.62 19.28
N MET A 566 -1.58 -13.64 19.80
CA MET A 566 -0.76 -13.81 20.99
C MET A 566 -1.55 -13.71 22.30
N ILE A 567 -2.83 -13.44 22.23
CA ILE A 567 -3.73 -13.40 23.40
C ILE A 567 -4.25 -14.81 23.63
N HIS A 568 -4.24 -15.29 24.86
CA HIS A 568 -4.69 -16.61 25.30
C HIS A 568 -3.81 -17.79 24.80
N SER A 569 -3.24 -18.55 25.63
CA SER A 569 -2.61 -19.86 25.41
C SER A 569 -1.78 -20.10 24.12
N THR A 570 -1.67 -19.14 23.21
CA THR A 570 -0.78 -19.27 22.05
C THR A 570 0.68 -19.21 22.49
N PRO A 571 1.53 -20.10 22.02
CA PRO A 571 2.95 -20.07 22.37
C PRO A 571 3.59 -18.75 21.88
N ILE A 572 4.42 -18.16 22.75
CA ILE A 572 5.24 -17.00 22.38
C ILE A 572 6.14 -17.40 21.20
N PRO A 573 6.21 -16.60 20.13
CA PRO A 573 7.09 -16.88 19.02
C PRO A 573 8.56 -17.02 19.44
N ASP A 574 9.34 -17.75 18.65
CA ASP A 574 10.78 -17.84 18.88
C ASP A 574 11.43 -16.45 18.94
N LYS A 575 12.48 -16.31 19.74
CA LYS A 575 13.16 -15.03 19.93
C LYS A 575 13.57 -14.38 18.61
N GLY A 576 14.01 -15.15 17.61
CA GLY A 576 14.39 -14.63 16.30
C GLY A 576 13.23 -13.94 15.57
N VAL A 577 12.03 -14.49 15.64
CA VAL A 577 10.82 -13.88 15.07
C VAL A 577 10.42 -12.63 15.83
N LEU A 578 10.49 -12.65 17.17
CA LEU A 578 10.23 -11.47 18.00
C LEU A 578 11.23 -10.34 17.73
N ASP A 579 12.49 -10.64 17.56
CA ASP A 579 13.53 -9.66 17.24
C ASP A 579 13.29 -9.02 15.86
N LEU A 580 12.89 -9.81 14.86
CA LEU A 580 12.51 -9.33 13.54
C LEU A 580 11.28 -8.40 13.61
N TRP A 581 10.22 -8.79 14.32
CA TRP A 581 9.04 -7.98 14.53
C TRP A 581 9.35 -6.67 15.23
N SER A 582 10.10 -6.73 16.33
CA SER A 582 10.48 -5.54 17.10
C SER A 582 11.31 -4.59 16.24
N SER A 583 12.26 -5.13 15.49
CA SER A 583 13.11 -4.36 14.58
C SER A 583 12.28 -3.68 13.47
N GLU A 584 11.36 -4.40 12.85
CA GLU A 584 10.48 -3.83 11.84
C GLU A 584 9.58 -2.75 12.43
N TRP A 585 8.95 -3.02 13.57
CA TRP A 585 8.08 -2.06 14.23
C TRP A 585 8.80 -0.77 14.62
N LEU A 586 10.04 -0.88 15.13
CA LEU A 586 10.87 0.28 15.42
C LEU A 586 11.17 1.12 14.17
N ARG A 587 11.39 0.49 13.01
CA ARG A 587 11.57 1.22 11.74
C ARG A 587 10.29 1.95 11.34
N VAL A 588 9.14 1.29 11.40
CA VAL A 588 7.83 1.89 11.12
C VAL A 588 7.58 3.10 12.03
N MET A 589 7.75 2.95 13.34
CA MET A 589 7.56 4.04 14.29
C MET A 589 8.54 5.19 14.06
N LYS A 590 9.79 4.88 13.77
CA LYS A 590 10.80 5.88 13.45
C LYS A 590 10.45 6.68 12.19
N LYS A 591 9.92 6.01 11.16
CA LYS A 591 9.49 6.63 9.91
C LYS A 591 8.36 7.63 10.13
N TYR A 592 7.35 7.28 10.94
CA TYR A 592 6.12 8.08 11.08
C TYR A 592 6.07 8.97 12.33
N ARG A 593 7.07 8.96 13.20
CA ARG A 593 7.08 9.74 14.47
C ARG A 593 7.00 11.25 14.30
N ASN A 594 7.30 11.80 13.12
CA ASN A 594 7.24 13.23 12.84
C ASN A 594 5.85 13.69 12.36
N HIS A 595 4.94 12.78 12.05
CA HIS A 595 3.60 13.10 11.58
C HIS A 595 2.73 13.56 12.74
N PRO A 596 2.11 14.76 12.68
CA PRO A 596 1.30 15.27 13.78
C PRO A 596 0.00 14.48 13.98
N SER A 597 -0.48 13.76 12.98
CA SER A 597 -1.64 12.87 13.08
C SER A 597 -1.38 11.61 13.90
N VAL A 598 -0.15 11.14 13.99
CA VAL A 598 0.20 9.93 14.74
C VAL A 598 0.25 10.22 16.23
N PHE A 599 -0.74 9.73 16.98
CA PHE A 599 -0.90 9.99 18.41
C PHE A 599 -0.35 8.86 19.28
N PHE A 600 -0.51 7.61 18.82
CA PHE A 600 -0.11 6.41 19.57
C PHE A 600 0.75 5.51 18.69
#